data_6c2f6291638caee7b7983e63b630f454
#
_entry.id   6c2f6291638caee7b7983e63b630f454
#
_cell.length_a   1.000
_cell.length_b   1.000
_cell.length_c   1.000
_cell.angle_alpha   90.00
_cell.angle_beta   90.00
_cell.angle_gamma   90.00
#
_symmetry.space_group_name_H-M   'P 1'
#
loop_
_entity.id
_entity.type
_entity.pdbx_description
1 polymer ?
#
loop_
_entity_poly.entity_id
_entity_poly.type
_entity_poly.pdbx_seq_one_letter_code
_entity_poly.pdbx_strand_id
1 'polypeptide(L)'
;GIVHDVSATNKTFYIEPEQLVPLNNKIREVQVQIHAEEVRILVELSNKVKNKLIDIKISEKTLAEIDFHFAKARYAAKIGAIEPELTQEKQLSFENMRHPLLIGVVENIVSNDFEIGKDYKSVIITGSNTGGKTVTIKTIGLFILMAKAGFFLPCTMAKIYPFKKVFADI
;
A
#
# COMPACT_ATOMS: atom_id res chain seq x y z
N GLY A 1 64.25 -17.26 0.59
CA GLY A 1 62.95 -16.71 0.35
C GLY A 1 62.05 -17.69 -0.40
N ILE A 2 60.73 -17.57 -0.23
CA ILE A 2 59.72 -18.40 -0.92
C ILE A 2 59.34 -17.69 -2.21
N VAL A 3 59.41 -18.41 -3.36
CA VAL A 3 58.93 -17.89 -4.67
C VAL A 3 57.43 -18.04 -4.72
N HIS A 4 56.65 -16.93 -4.84
CA HIS A 4 55.20 -16.94 -4.92
C HIS A 4 54.68 -16.97 -6.37
N ASP A 5 55.42 -16.32 -7.28
CA ASP A 5 54.99 -16.22 -8.65
C ASP A 5 56.18 -15.90 -9.59
N VAL A 6 56.01 -16.15 -10.88
CA VAL A 6 56.98 -15.86 -11.92
C VAL A 6 56.30 -15.09 -13.04
N SER A 7 56.92 -14.04 -13.56
CA SER A 7 56.36 -13.27 -14.66
C SER A 7 56.10 -14.14 -15.90
N ALA A 8 55.16 -13.79 -16.74
CA ALA A 8 54.82 -14.51 -17.99
C ALA A 8 56.04 -14.71 -18.92
N THR A 9 57.10 -13.95 -18.76
CA THR A 9 58.32 -14.05 -19.55
C THR A 9 59.42 -14.85 -18.85
N ASN A 10 59.16 -15.43 -17.69
CA ASN A 10 60.14 -16.12 -16.80
C ASN A 10 61.37 -15.31 -16.43
N LYS A 11 61.33 -13.98 -16.56
CA LYS A 11 62.46 -13.09 -16.29
C LYS A 11 62.41 -12.43 -14.91
N THR A 12 61.29 -12.48 -14.22
CA THR A 12 61.12 -11.85 -12.91
C THR A 12 60.47 -12.85 -11.97
N PHE A 13 61.06 -13.01 -10.78
CA PHE A 13 60.56 -13.85 -9.71
C PHE A 13 60.01 -12.97 -8.58
N TYR A 14 58.80 -13.25 -8.13
CA TYR A 14 58.25 -12.62 -6.95
C TYR A 14 58.61 -13.48 -5.73
N ILE A 15 59.55 -13.00 -4.93
CA ILE A 15 60.11 -13.75 -3.81
C ILE A 15 59.72 -13.05 -2.52
N GLU A 16 59.16 -13.79 -1.60
CA GLU A 16 58.95 -13.35 -0.23
C GLU A 16 60.23 -13.55 0.57
N PRO A 17 60.84 -12.48 1.11
CA PRO A 17 61.98 -12.63 2.00
C PRO A 17 61.65 -13.49 3.20
N GLU A 18 62.50 -14.39 3.59
CA GLU A 18 62.27 -15.36 4.67
C GLU A 18 61.91 -14.68 6.00
N GLN A 19 62.42 -13.50 6.26
CA GLN A 19 62.09 -12.69 7.43
C GLN A 19 60.67 -12.14 7.44
N LEU A 20 60.01 -12.01 6.27
CA LEU A 20 58.63 -11.52 6.16
C LEU A 20 57.58 -12.63 6.26
N VAL A 21 57.94 -13.88 5.98
CA VAL A 21 57.02 -15.03 6.03
C VAL A 21 56.25 -15.13 7.36
N PRO A 22 56.93 -15.05 8.54
CA PRO A 22 56.18 -15.14 9.82
C PRO A 22 55.26 -13.93 10.05
N LEU A 23 55.65 -12.75 9.57
CA LEU A 23 54.81 -11.54 9.68
C LEU A 23 53.57 -11.64 8.80
N ASN A 24 53.73 -12.06 7.55
CA ASN A 24 52.60 -12.26 6.63
C ASN A 24 51.65 -13.38 7.11
N ASN A 25 52.19 -14.44 7.67
CA ASN A 25 51.38 -15.49 8.28
C ASN A 25 50.60 -14.95 9.48
N LYS A 26 51.22 -14.11 10.32
CA LYS A 26 50.51 -13.47 11.43
C LYS A 26 49.40 -12.54 10.99
N ILE A 27 49.63 -11.77 9.91
CA ILE A 27 48.61 -10.90 9.30
C ILE A 27 47.42 -11.75 8.84
N ARG A 28 47.67 -12.85 8.13
CA ARG A 28 46.62 -13.77 7.67
C ARG A 28 45.82 -14.39 8.85
N GLU A 29 46.54 -14.82 9.87
CA GLU A 29 45.92 -15.35 11.09
C GLU A 29 44.99 -14.33 11.74
N VAL A 30 45.43 -13.08 11.89
CA VAL A 30 44.60 -12.00 12.45
C VAL A 30 43.41 -11.68 11.53
N GLN A 31 43.59 -11.67 10.22
CA GLN A 31 42.49 -11.47 9.27
C GLN A 31 41.40 -12.55 9.41
N VAL A 32 41.81 -13.82 9.57
CA VAL A 32 40.88 -14.93 9.83
C VAL A 32 40.13 -14.73 11.15
N GLN A 33 40.84 -14.29 12.20
CA GLN A 33 40.21 -14.02 13.51
C GLN A 33 39.24 -12.84 13.42
N ILE A 34 39.55 -11.78 12.71
CA ILE A 34 38.66 -10.64 12.48
C ILE A 34 37.39 -11.13 11.79
N HIS A 35 37.51 -11.89 10.68
CA HIS A 35 36.34 -12.40 9.96
C HIS A 35 35.49 -13.33 10.83
N ALA A 36 36.08 -14.19 11.60
CA ALA A 36 35.37 -15.07 12.53
C ALA A 36 34.59 -14.28 13.59
N GLU A 37 35.17 -13.18 14.12
CA GLU A 37 34.51 -12.31 15.09
C GLU A 37 33.36 -11.49 14.44
N GLU A 38 33.54 -11.00 13.22
CA GLU A 38 32.48 -10.34 12.46
C GLU A 38 31.28 -11.28 12.27
N VAL A 39 31.51 -12.51 11.84
CA VAL A 39 30.47 -13.53 11.70
C VAL A 39 29.78 -13.81 13.04
N ARG A 40 30.53 -13.95 14.11
CA ARG A 40 30.01 -14.17 15.47
C ARG A 40 29.04 -13.05 15.87
N ILE A 41 29.46 -11.79 15.67
CA ILE A 41 28.64 -10.61 15.99
C ILE A 41 27.35 -10.60 15.14
N LEU A 42 27.47 -10.84 13.85
CA LEU A 42 26.32 -10.87 12.93
C LEU A 42 25.31 -11.96 13.31
N VAL A 43 25.78 -13.14 13.69
CA VAL A 43 24.93 -14.24 14.16
C VAL A 43 24.21 -13.85 15.47
N GLU A 44 24.93 -13.24 16.40
CA GLU A 44 24.34 -12.78 17.67
C GLU A 44 23.23 -11.74 17.43
N LEU A 45 23.50 -10.73 16.58
CA LEU A 45 22.52 -9.71 16.22
C LEU A 45 21.32 -10.30 15.49
N SER A 46 21.55 -11.23 14.57
CA SER A 46 20.49 -11.93 13.84
C SER A 46 19.59 -12.73 14.78
N ASN A 47 20.16 -13.38 15.78
CA ASN A 47 19.40 -14.12 16.78
C ASN A 47 18.56 -13.18 17.67
N LYS A 48 19.07 -11.99 18.03
CA LYS A 48 18.30 -10.98 18.76
C LYS A 48 17.08 -10.52 17.95
N VAL A 49 17.24 -10.27 16.65
CA VAL A 49 16.13 -9.92 15.75
C VAL A 49 15.16 -11.10 15.61
N LYS A 50 15.66 -12.32 15.41
CA LYS A 50 14.84 -13.53 15.29
C LYS A 50 13.93 -13.72 16.50
N ASN A 51 14.41 -13.47 17.70
CA ASN A 51 13.63 -13.59 18.94
C ASN A 51 12.49 -12.54 19.03
N LYS A 52 12.58 -11.47 18.27
CA LYS A 52 11.56 -10.40 18.18
C LYS A 52 10.76 -10.40 16.87
N LEU A 53 10.95 -11.39 16.01
CA LEU A 53 10.36 -11.44 14.68
C LEU A 53 8.82 -11.38 14.70
N ILE A 54 8.18 -12.04 15.68
CA ILE A 54 6.72 -12.05 15.82
C ILE A 54 6.23 -10.65 16.17
N ASP A 55 6.85 -9.99 17.14
CA ASP A 55 6.50 -8.63 17.56
C ASP A 55 6.67 -7.63 16.40
N ILE A 56 7.75 -7.76 15.64
CA ILE A 56 8.05 -6.92 14.47
C ILE A 56 6.95 -7.10 13.40
N LYS A 57 6.57 -8.36 13.07
CA LYS A 57 5.52 -8.63 12.08
C LYS A 57 4.15 -8.11 12.52
N ILE A 58 3.80 -8.23 13.80
CA ILE A 58 2.56 -7.67 14.33
C ILE A 58 2.57 -6.15 14.21
N SER A 59 3.68 -5.51 14.58
CA SER A 59 3.83 -4.06 14.50
C SER A 59 3.74 -3.56 13.06
N GLU A 60 4.38 -4.23 12.11
CA GLU A 60 4.31 -3.90 10.67
C GLU A 60 2.85 -3.96 10.18
N LYS A 61 2.14 -5.04 10.47
CA LYS A 61 0.73 -5.19 10.08
C LYS A 61 -0.15 -4.10 10.70
N THR A 62 0.01 -3.85 11.99
CA THR A 62 -0.76 -2.82 12.70
C THR A 62 -0.50 -1.42 12.14
N LEU A 63 0.75 -1.10 11.83
CA LEU A 63 1.12 0.18 11.21
C LEU A 63 0.49 0.33 9.82
N ALA A 64 0.48 -0.73 9.01
CA ALA A 64 -0.17 -0.70 7.69
C ALA A 64 -1.69 -0.47 7.81
N GLU A 65 -2.35 -1.10 8.77
CA GLU A 65 -3.78 -0.88 9.04
C GLU A 65 -4.06 0.57 9.48
N ILE A 66 -3.25 1.10 10.39
CA ILE A 66 -3.36 2.49 10.85
C ILE A 66 -3.16 3.47 9.69
N ASP A 67 -2.09 3.30 8.88
CA ASP A 67 -1.83 4.17 7.73
C ASP A 67 -2.97 4.14 6.71
N PHE A 68 -3.54 2.96 6.46
CA PHE A 68 -4.71 2.81 5.59
C PHE A 68 -5.94 3.58 6.12
N HIS A 69 -6.20 3.54 7.43
CA HIS A 69 -7.29 4.33 8.02
C HIS A 69 -7.03 5.84 7.91
N PHE A 70 -5.81 6.28 8.15
CA PHE A 70 -5.44 7.68 7.96
C PHE A 70 -5.53 8.12 6.49
N ALA A 71 -5.16 7.26 5.54
CA ALA A 71 -5.30 7.55 4.12
C ALA A 71 -6.78 7.75 3.72
N LYS A 72 -7.69 6.88 4.21
CA LYS A 72 -9.14 7.05 4.02
C LYS A 72 -9.66 8.36 4.62
N ALA A 73 -9.24 8.70 5.85
CA ALA A 73 -9.65 9.92 6.52
C ALA A 73 -9.17 11.19 5.77
N ARG A 74 -7.91 11.21 5.33
CA ARG A 74 -7.36 12.30 4.51
C ARG A 74 -8.12 12.44 3.18
N TYR A 75 -8.43 11.31 2.54
CA TYR A 75 -9.21 11.32 1.30
C TYR A 75 -10.63 11.85 1.53
N ALA A 76 -11.31 11.42 2.59
CA ALA A 76 -12.63 11.91 2.96
C ALA A 76 -12.65 13.43 3.16
N ALA A 77 -11.68 13.95 3.92
CA ALA A 77 -11.53 15.39 4.14
C ALA A 77 -11.28 16.15 2.81
N LYS A 78 -10.43 15.59 1.93
CA LYS A 78 -10.12 16.20 0.63
C LYS A 78 -11.33 16.35 -0.29
N ILE A 79 -12.23 15.35 -0.30
CA ILE A 79 -13.41 15.35 -1.19
C ILE A 79 -14.69 15.86 -0.50
N GLY A 80 -14.62 16.31 0.75
CA GLY A 80 -15.77 16.75 1.53
C GLY A 80 -16.80 15.63 1.69
N ALA A 81 -16.34 14.46 2.11
CA ALA A 81 -17.16 13.27 2.26
C ALA A 81 -17.70 13.13 3.69
N ILE A 82 -18.87 12.51 3.80
CA ILE A 82 -19.56 12.17 5.07
C ILE A 82 -19.59 10.67 5.28
N GLU A 83 -19.75 10.24 6.52
CA GLU A 83 -19.99 8.85 6.88
C GLU A 83 -21.39 8.41 6.41
N PRO A 84 -21.50 7.30 5.62
CA PRO A 84 -22.81 6.79 5.22
C PRO A 84 -23.52 6.05 6.37
N GLU A 85 -24.83 6.26 6.51
CA GLU A 85 -25.68 5.45 7.38
C GLU A 85 -25.92 4.08 6.76
N LEU A 86 -25.54 3.01 7.46
CA LEU A 86 -25.85 1.64 7.04
C LEU A 86 -27.23 1.24 7.54
N THR A 87 -28.10 0.80 6.62
CA THR A 87 -29.46 0.37 6.92
C THR A 87 -29.66 -1.13 6.69
N GLN A 88 -30.61 -1.72 7.43
CA GLN A 88 -31.05 -3.10 7.21
C GLN A 88 -32.12 -3.22 6.11
N GLU A 89 -32.75 -2.13 5.74
CA GLU A 89 -33.70 -2.07 4.66
C GLU A 89 -32.98 -2.04 3.32
N LYS A 90 -33.50 -2.77 2.32
CA LYS A 90 -32.93 -2.86 0.97
C LYS A 90 -33.16 -1.58 0.17
N GLN A 91 -32.56 -0.49 0.63
CA GLN A 91 -32.70 0.84 0.02
C GLN A 91 -31.33 1.51 -0.18
N LEU A 92 -31.30 2.46 -1.11
CA LEU A 92 -30.25 3.44 -1.29
C LEU A 92 -30.92 4.82 -1.31
N SER A 93 -30.33 5.78 -0.60
CA SER A 93 -30.76 7.17 -0.66
C SER A 93 -29.53 8.06 -0.55
N PHE A 94 -29.35 8.96 -1.49
CA PHE A 94 -28.25 9.91 -1.55
C PHE A 94 -28.77 11.29 -1.86
N GLU A 95 -28.29 12.30 -1.14
CA GLU A 95 -28.55 13.71 -1.43
C GLU A 95 -27.28 14.42 -1.82
N ASN A 96 -27.34 15.25 -2.85
CA ASN A 96 -26.21 16.03 -3.38
C ASN A 96 -24.96 15.15 -3.65
N MET A 97 -25.13 13.93 -4.19
CA MET A 97 -24.01 13.05 -4.51
C MET A 97 -23.16 13.63 -5.64
N ARG A 98 -21.84 13.60 -5.45
CA ARG A 98 -20.84 14.07 -6.42
C ARG A 98 -19.90 12.93 -6.77
N HIS A 99 -19.52 12.81 -8.05
CA HIS A 99 -18.60 11.75 -8.46
C HIS A 99 -17.22 11.97 -7.83
N PRO A 100 -16.70 11.04 -7.00
CA PRO A 100 -15.47 11.26 -6.21
C PRO A 100 -14.25 11.62 -7.06
N LEU A 101 -14.11 11.02 -8.24
CA LEU A 101 -12.96 11.23 -9.14
C LEU A 101 -13.07 12.52 -9.97
N LEU A 102 -14.20 13.21 -9.95
CA LEU A 102 -14.35 14.50 -10.62
C LEU A 102 -14.04 15.67 -9.68
N ILE A 103 -14.07 15.45 -8.36
CA ILE A 103 -13.79 16.49 -7.36
C ILE A 103 -12.33 16.95 -7.48
N GLY A 104 -12.12 18.24 -7.72
CA GLY A 104 -10.81 18.84 -7.94
C GLY A 104 -10.26 18.70 -9.35
N VAL A 105 -11.01 18.08 -10.26
CA VAL A 105 -10.69 17.98 -11.71
C VAL A 105 -11.61 18.86 -12.54
N VAL A 106 -12.90 18.92 -12.16
CA VAL A 106 -13.93 19.72 -12.84
C VAL A 106 -14.33 20.87 -11.92
N GLU A 107 -14.33 22.10 -12.45
CA GLU A 107 -14.63 23.30 -11.65
C GLU A 107 -16.08 23.31 -11.13
N ASN A 108 -17.04 22.91 -11.96
CA ASN A 108 -18.47 22.92 -11.62
C ASN A 108 -19.04 21.51 -11.71
N ILE A 109 -18.98 20.76 -10.59
CA ILE A 109 -19.59 19.43 -10.50
C ILE A 109 -21.05 19.60 -10.15
N VAL A 110 -21.93 19.12 -11.02
CA VAL A 110 -23.36 19.04 -10.74
C VAL A 110 -23.59 17.87 -9.79
N SER A 111 -24.20 18.14 -8.63
CA SER A 111 -24.65 17.11 -7.70
C SER A 111 -26.01 16.58 -8.13
N ASN A 112 -26.28 15.32 -7.77
CA ASN A 112 -27.56 14.66 -8.03
C ASN A 112 -28.08 13.98 -6.78
N ASP A 113 -29.41 13.87 -6.67
CA ASP A 113 -30.08 13.05 -5.67
C ASP A 113 -30.46 11.71 -6.29
N PHE A 114 -30.47 10.66 -5.47
CA PHE A 114 -30.87 9.33 -5.91
C PHE A 114 -31.51 8.56 -4.77
N GLU A 115 -32.67 7.93 -5.06
CA GLU A 115 -33.35 7.05 -4.12
C GLU A 115 -33.87 5.79 -4.84
N ILE A 116 -33.80 4.64 -4.16
CA ILE A 116 -34.40 3.37 -4.61
C ILE A 116 -34.59 2.43 -3.43
N GLY A 117 -35.62 1.58 -3.51
CA GLY A 117 -35.86 0.48 -2.58
C GLY A 117 -36.91 0.75 -1.53
N LYS A 118 -37.38 1.99 -1.37
CA LYS A 118 -38.48 2.37 -0.48
C LYS A 118 -39.82 2.13 -1.15
N ASP A 119 -40.13 2.94 -2.14
CA ASP A 119 -41.42 2.88 -2.83
C ASP A 119 -41.34 2.13 -4.18
N TYR A 120 -40.16 2.01 -4.76
CA TYR A 120 -39.94 1.34 -6.05
C TYR A 120 -38.59 0.58 -6.06
N LYS A 121 -38.55 -0.47 -6.92
CA LYS A 121 -37.42 -1.40 -7.00
C LYS A 121 -36.55 -1.20 -8.25
N SER A 122 -36.97 -0.32 -9.16
CA SER A 122 -36.32 -0.05 -10.43
C SER A 122 -36.37 1.43 -10.75
N VAL A 123 -35.27 1.96 -11.28
CA VAL A 123 -35.14 3.35 -11.73
C VAL A 123 -34.69 3.34 -13.19
N ILE A 124 -35.37 4.11 -14.02
CA ILE A 124 -35.02 4.34 -15.42
C ILE A 124 -34.48 5.79 -15.52
N ILE A 125 -33.19 5.94 -15.91
CA ILE A 125 -32.57 7.24 -16.11
C ILE A 125 -32.56 7.54 -17.60
N THR A 126 -33.33 8.56 -18.03
CA THR A 126 -33.42 9.01 -19.43
C THR A 126 -32.84 10.42 -19.59
N GLY A 127 -32.52 10.80 -20.80
CA GLY A 127 -32.01 12.15 -21.12
C GLY A 127 -31.00 12.15 -22.25
N SER A 128 -30.44 13.33 -22.58
CA SER A 128 -29.40 13.49 -23.61
C SER A 128 -28.10 12.77 -23.24
N ASN A 129 -27.24 12.46 -24.21
CA ASN A 129 -25.97 11.79 -23.95
C ASN A 129 -24.99 12.66 -23.13
N THR A 130 -25.14 13.96 -23.17
CA THR A 130 -24.38 14.94 -22.38
C THR A 130 -24.98 15.18 -20.98
N GLY A 131 -26.15 14.62 -20.68
CA GLY A 131 -26.91 14.87 -19.44
C GLY A 131 -26.40 14.14 -18.18
N GLY A 132 -25.22 13.53 -18.19
CA GLY A 132 -24.63 12.92 -16.99
C GLY A 132 -25.17 11.55 -16.59
N LYS A 133 -26.05 10.89 -17.40
CA LYS A 133 -26.63 9.58 -17.11
C LYS A 133 -25.61 8.52 -16.66
N THR A 134 -24.58 8.34 -17.48
CA THR A 134 -23.52 7.36 -17.21
C THR A 134 -22.70 7.73 -15.96
N VAL A 135 -22.47 9.01 -15.73
CA VAL A 135 -21.76 9.50 -14.53
C VAL A 135 -22.60 9.18 -13.28
N THR A 136 -23.91 9.41 -13.33
CA THR A 136 -24.83 9.12 -12.23
C THR A 136 -24.82 7.63 -11.87
N ILE A 137 -24.97 6.74 -12.85
CA ILE A 137 -24.95 5.28 -12.63
C ILE A 137 -23.59 4.83 -12.06
N LYS A 138 -22.50 5.33 -12.62
CA LYS A 138 -21.14 5.04 -12.11
C LYS A 138 -20.93 5.56 -10.69
N THR A 139 -21.46 6.72 -10.36
CA THR A 139 -21.38 7.30 -9.00
C THR A 139 -22.09 6.42 -7.99
N ILE A 140 -23.33 5.97 -8.30
CA ILE A 140 -24.09 5.07 -7.42
C ILE A 140 -23.33 3.76 -7.17
N GLY A 141 -22.84 3.11 -8.24
CA GLY A 141 -22.06 1.88 -8.12
C GLY A 141 -20.79 2.08 -7.31
N LEU A 142 -20.07 3.16 -7.54
CA LEU A 142 -18.85 3.51 -6.80
C LEU A 142 -19.14 3.80 -5.33
N PHE A 143 -20.21 4.49 -5.00
CA PHE A 143 -20.64 4.77 -3.62
C PHE A 143 -20.88 3.49 -2.83
N ILE A 144 -21.55 2.51 -3.43
CA ILE A 144 -21.77 1.20 -2.78
C ILE A 144 -20.42 0.50 -2.51
N LEU A 145 -19.52 0.50 -3.47
CA LEU A 145 -18.20 -0.11 -3.32
C LEU A 145 -17.34 0.63 -2.29
N MET A 146 -17.36 1.96 -2.30
CA MET A 146 -16.66 2.80 -1.31
C MET A 146 -17.17 2.52 0.10
N ALA A 147 -18.49 2.54 0.32
CA ALA A 147 -19.09 2.23 1.62
C ALA A 147 -18.69 0.83 2.11
N LYS A 148 -18.71 -0.19 1.23
CA LYS A 148 -18.25 -1.56 1.56
C LYS A 148 -16.79 -1.62 1.96
N ALA A 149 -15.94 -0.76 1.40
CA ALA A 149 -14.52 -0.66 1.75
C ALA A 149 -14.24 0.27 2.95
N GLY A 150 -15.31 0.83 3.56
CA GLY A 150 -15.21 1.72 4.71
C GLY A 150 -14.70 3.12 4.34
N PHE A 151 -15.00 3.60 3.13
CA PHE A 151 -14.79 4.98 2.74
C PHE A 151 -16.03 5.83 3.00
N PHE A 152 -15.82 7.09 3.29
CA PHE A 152 -16.84 8.12 3.34
C PHE A 152 -17.23 8.58 1.93
N LEU A 153 -18.42 9.17 1.79
CA LEU A 153 -19.05 9.49 0.51
C LEU A 153 -19.22 11.00 0.31
N PRO A 154 -18.87 11.57 -0.84
CA PRO A 154 -19.01 12.98 -1.12
C PRO A 154 -20.44 13.37 -1.48
N CYS A 155 -21.29 13.43 -0.48
CA CYS A 155 -22.70 13.80 -0.52
C CYS A 155 -23.11 14.49 0.79
N THR A 156 -24.34 14.99 0.89
CA THR A 156 -24.86 15.60 2.12
C THR A 156 -25.63 14.61 2.99
N MET A 157 -26.18 13.56 2.39
CA MET A 157 -26.83 12.45 3.08
C MET A 157 -26.63 11.16 2.30
N ALA A 158 -26.35 10.05 3.02
CA ALA A 158 -26.25 8.72 2.42
C ALA A 158 -26.83 7.65 3.33
N LYS A 159 -27.85 6.94 2.83
CA LYS A 159 -28.37 5.69 3.41
C LYS A 159 -28.10 4.54 2.47
N ILE A 160 -27.44 3.48 2.97
CA ILE A 160 -26.98 2.37 2.14
C ILE A 160 -27.30 1.04 2.79
N TYR A 161 -28.02 0.18 2.06
CA TYR A 161 -28.04 -1.25 2.36
C TYR A 161 -26.74 -1.89 1.87
N PRO A 162 -26.02 -2.71 2.66
CA PRO A 162 -24.76 -3.33 2.28
C PRO A 162 -24.99 -4.50 1.31
N PHE A 163 -25.27 -4.21 0.05
CA PHE A 163 -25.48 -5.22 -0.99
C PHE A 163 -24.28 -6.17 -1.13
N LYS A 164 -24.55 -7.47 -1.23
CA LYS A 164 -23.50 -8.49 -1.37
C LYS A 164 -22.76 -8.38 -2.71
N LYS A 165 -23.47 -8.06 -3.79
CA LYS A 165 -22.94 -7.99 -5.15
C LYS A 165 -23.43 -6.72 -5.84
N VAL A 166 -22.59 -6.14 -6.67
CA VAL A 166 -22.87 -5.02 -7.57
C VAL A 166 -22.49 -5.46 -8.97
N PHE A 167 -23.38 -5.31 -9.92
CA PHE A 167 -23.13 -5.60 -11.33
C PHE A 167 -23.37 -4.32 -12.13
N ALA A 168 -22.53 -4.08 -13.13
CA ALA A 168 -22.68 -2.98 -14.07
C ALA A 168 -22.42 -3.50 -15.48
N ASP A 169 -23.31 -3.10 -16.40
CA ASP A 169 -23.13 -3.27 -17.84
C ASP A 169 -23.17 -1.85 -18.43
N ILE A 170 -22.01 -1.33 -18.90
CA ILE A 170 -21.80 0.07 -19.27
C ILE A 170 -21.06 0.15 -20.60
#